data_898dd1178124ec4e7d049349f6c69477
#
_entry.id   898dd1178124ec4e7d049349f6c69477
#
_cell.length_a   1.000
_cell.length_b   1.000
_cell.length_c   1.000
_cell.angle_alpha   90.00
_cell.angle_beta   90.00
_cell.angle_gamma   90.00
#
_symmetry.space_group_name_H-M   'P 1'
#
loop_
_entity.id
_entity.type
_entity.pdbx_description
1 polymer ?
#
loop_
_entity_poly.entity_id
_entity_poly.type
_entity_poly.pdbx_seq_one_letter_code
_entity_poly.pdbx_strand_id
1 'polypeptide(L)'
;MRCAATPAEAEALRHDIAGRFQPRAEGNRFIVYDDVANRRIWMFTTQAHPAHPSVACLEIVARNGAIGAEIQIGCFSSAANCAALNREFEARGAQVRQALAPH
;
A
#
# COMPACT_ATOMS: atom_id res chain seq x y z
N MET A 1 -0.40 10.60 5.47
CA MET A 1 0.74 9.66 5.35
C MET A 1 1.41 9.85 4.01
N ARG A 2 2.72 10.05 4.01
CA ARG A 2 3.47 10.24 2.77
C ARG A 2 3.97 8.90 2.23
N CYS A 3 3.80 8.67 0.95
CA CYS A 3 4.36 7.50 0.26
C CYS A 3 5.64 7.91 -0.50
N ALA A 4 6.08 7.13 -1.49
CA ALA A 4 7.27 7.43 -2.26
C ALA A 4 6.91 8.13 -3.58
N ALA A 5 7.67 9.16 -3.94
CA ALA A 5 7.51 9.89 -5.20
C ALA A 5 8.56 9.52 -6.25
N THR A 6 9.63 8.83 -5.85
CA THR A 6 10.70 8.38 -6.75
C THR A 6 11.10 6.94 -6.41
N PRO A 7 11.74 6.21 -7.35
CA PRO A 7 12.27 4.87 -7.04
C PRO A 7 13.26 4.88 -5.87
N ALA A 8 14.09 5.90 -5.75
CA ALA A 8 15.05 6.03 -4.65
C ALA A 8 14.33 6.20 -3.30
N GLU A 9 13.26 7.01 -3.27
CA GLU A 9 12.44 7.18 -2.07
C GLU A 9 11.73 5.88 -1.70
N ALA A 10 11.25 5.12 -2.68
CA ALA A 10 10.60 3.83 -2.43
C ALA A 10 11.58 2.83 -1.80
N GLU A 11 12.82 2.77 -2.30
CA GLU A 11 13.83 1.89 -1.74
C GLU A 11 14.24 2.31 -0.33
N ALA A 12 14.39 3.61 -0.08
CA ALA A 12 14.68 4.14 1.25
C ALA A 12 13.53 3.84 2.24
N LEU A 13 12.29 4.00 1.79
CA LEU A 13 11.12 3.68 2.59
C LEU A 13 11.08 2.19 2.92
N ARG A 14 11.32 1.33 1.93
CA ARG A 14 11.35 -0.12 2.12
C ARG A 14 12.39 -0.51 3.17
N HIS A 15 13.58 0.05 3.09
CA HIS A 15 14.66 -0.23 4.03
C HIS A 15 14.31 0.22 5.45
N ASP A 16 13.75 1.41 5.59
CA ASP A 16 13.31 1.96 6.89
C ASP A 16 12.22 1.09 7.52
N ILE A 17 11.19 0.76 6.74
CA ILE A 17 10.05 -0.03 7.23
C ILE A 17 10.48 -1.46 7.58
N ALA A 18 11.33 -2.08 6.77
CA ALA A 18 11.85 -3.43 7.04
C ALA A 18 12.68 -3.48 8.33
N GLY A 19 13.31 -2.38 8.72
CA GLY A 19 14.06 -2.29 9.97
C GLY A 19 13.18 -2.14 11.22
N ARG A 20 11.90 -1.80 11.06
CA ARG A 20 10.99 -1.50 12.16
C ARG A 20 9.84 -2.49 12.33
N PHE A 21 9.45 -3.17 11.27
CA PHE A 21 8.28 -4.05 11.27
C PHE A 21 8.61 -5.41 10.68
N GLN A 22 7.84 -6.43 11.06
CA GLN A 22 7.97 -7.78 10.52
C GLN A 22 7.23 -7.89 9.18
N PRO A 23 7.86 -8.48 8.15
CA PRO A 23 7.21 -8.67 6.87
C PRO A 23 6.22 -9.83 6.90
N ARG A 24 5.17 -9.73 6.10
CA ARG A 24 4.34 -10.87 5.71
C ARG A 24 4.18 -10.89 4.19
N ALA A 25 4.11 -12.08 3.62
CA ALA A 25 3.89 -12.23 2.20
C ALA A 25 2.39 -12.19 1.90
N GLU A 26 2.01 -11.52 0.82
CA GLU A 26 0.67 -11.60 0.28
C GLU A 26 0.77 -12.21 -1.12
N GLY A 27 0.53 -13.51 -1.20
CA GLY A 27 0.85 -14.29 -2.39
C GLY A 27 2.35 -14.23 -2.68
N ASN A 28 2.72 -14.17 -3.96
CA ASN A 28 4.11 -13.97 -4.39
C ASN A 28 4.37 -12.55 -4.91
N ARG A 29 3.35 -11.67 -4.91
CA ARG A 29 3.38 -10.36 -5.58
C ARG A 29 3.70 -9.20 -4.65
N PHE A 30 3.46 -9.35 -3.34
CA PHE A 30 3.65 -8.28 -2.37
C PHE A 30 4.35 -8.76 -1.10
N ILE A 31 5.17 -7.88 -0.54
CA ILE A 31 5.64 -7.96 0.84
C ILE A 31 4.95 -6.84 1.61
N VAL A 32 4.29 -7.19 2.71
CA VAL A 32 3.44 -6.28 3.45
C VAL A 32 3.99 -6.07 4.86
N TYR A 33 3.94 -4.83 5.31
CA TYR A 33 4.28 -4.45 6.68
C TYR A 33 3.11 -3.73 7.30
N ASP A 34 2.72 -4.13 8.51
CA ASP A 34 1.60 -3.54 9.24
C ASP A 34 2.10 -2.77 10.47
N ASP A 35 1.71 -1.51 10.58
CA ASP A 35 1.85 -0.72 11.80
C ASP A 35 0.47 -0.59 12.44
N VAL A 36 0.11 -1.57 13.25
CA VAL A 36 -1.22 -1.67 13.85
C VAL A 36 -1.52 -0.48 14.76
N ALA A 37 -0.54 -0.04 15.52
CA ALA A 37 -0.70 1.07 16.48
C ALA A 37 -1.08 2.38 15.77
N ASN A 38 -0.51 2.64 14.59
CA ASN A 38 -0.76 3.85 13.82
C ASN A 38 -1.72 3.64 12.65
N ARG A 39 -2.28 2.43 12.52
CA ARG A 39 -3.25 2.08 11.46
C ARG A 39 -2.71 2.32 10.06
N ARG A 40 -1.47 1.89 9.82
CA ARG A 40 -0.78 2.05 8.54
C ARG A 40 -0.34 0.70 8.00
N ILE A 41 -0.36 0.58 6.67
CA ILE A 41 0.06 -0.62 5.97
C ILE A 41 0.89 -0.19 4.76
N TRP A 42 2.03 -0.83 4.58
CA TRP A 42 2.87 -0.65 3.38
C TRP A 42 2.91 -1.95 2.60
N MET A 43 2.65 -1.87 1.30
CA MET A 43 2.70 -3.01 0.40
C MET A 43 3.73 -2.75 -0.69
N PHE A 44 4.83 -3.48 -0.66
CA PHE A 44 5.88 -3.37 -1.67
C PHE A 44 5.74 -4.51 -2.66
N THR A 45 5.79 -4.19 -3.96
CA THR A 45 5.75 -5.22 -5.00
C THR A 45 7.02 -6.05 -4.97
N THR A 46 6.89 -7.33 -5.35
CA THR A 46 8.01 -8.20 -5.67
C THR A 46 8.24 -8.20 -7.18
N GLN A 47 9.31 -8.84 -7.62
CA GLN A 47 9.60 -9.00 -9.05
C GLN A 47 8.52 -9.78 -9.79
N ALA A 48 7.68 -10.53 -9.08
CA ALA A 48 6.54 -11.26 -9.67
C ALA A 48 5.39 -10.34 -10.07
N HIS A 49 5.35 -9.10 -9.58
CA HIS A 49 4.30 -8.16 -9.93
C HIS A 49 4.66 -7.39 -11.22
N PRO A 50 3.75 -7.31 -12.21
CA PRO A 50 4.03 -6.58 -13.46
C PRO A 50 4.36 -5.10 -13.26
N ALA A 51 3.83 -4.47 -12.21
CA ALA A 51 4.09 -3.06 -11.89
C ALA A 51 5.31 -2.84 -10.99
N HIS A 52 6.14 -3.86 -10.77
CA HIS A 52 7.35 -3.71 -9.98
C HIS A 52 8.37 -2.80 -10.70
N PRO A 53 9.06 -1.90 -10.00
CA PRO A 53 8.96 -1.63 -8.57
C PRO A 53 7.85 -0.61 -8.25
N SER A 54 7.08 -0.90 -7.21
CA SER A 54 6.01 -0.01 -6.75
C SER A 54 5.73 -0.23 -5.26
N VAL A 55 5.09 0.75 -4.64
CA VAL A 55 4.67 0.65 -3.25
C VAL A 55 3.31 1.30 -3.07
N ALA A 56 2.45 0.69 -2.27
CA ALA A 56 1.21 1.28 -1.82
C ALA A 56 1.28 1.54 -0.32
N CYS A 57 0.88 2.73 0.07
CA CYS A 57 0.83 3.18 1.46
C CYS A 57 -0.62 3.41 1.82
N LEU A 58 -1.12 2.64 2.80
CA LEU A 58 -2.50 2.71 3.25
C LEU A 58 -2.55 3.23 4.69
N GLU A 59 -3.54 4.10 4.95
CA GLU A 59 -3.81 4.57 6.29
C GLU A 59 -5.31 4.52 6.55
N ILE A 60 -5.68 3.92 7.70
CA ILE A 60 -7.06 3.92 8.15
C ILE A 60 -7.28 5.24 8.90
N VAL A 61 -8.24 6.03 8.45
CA VAL A 61 -8.53 7.36 8.99
C VAL A 61 -9.97 7.45 9.47
N ALA A 62 -10.20 8.23 10.53
CA ALA A 62 -11.53 8.54 11.03
C ALA A 62 -11.79 10.03 10.81
N ARG A 63 -12.86 10.35 10.09
CA ARG A 63 -13.27 11.73 9.81
C ARG A 63 -14.79 11.86 9.99
N ASN A 64 -15.20 12.84 10.77
CA ASN A 64 -16.62 13.12 10.99
C ASN A 64 -17.41 11.89 11.44
N GLY A 65 -16.80 11.05 12.28
CA GLY A 65 -17.42 9.82 12.78
C GLY A 65 -17.43 8.66 11.78
N ALA A 66 -16.91 8.85 10.58
CA ALA A 66 -16.78 7.78 9.58
C ALA A 66 -15.36 7.26 9.52
N ILE A 67 -15.21 5.95 9.29
CA ILE A 67 -13.92 5.31 9.12
C ILE A 67 -13.71 5.03 7.63
N GLY A 68 -12.55 5.42 7.11
CA GLY A 68 -12.17 5.20 5.73
C GLY A 68 -10.72 4.79 5.58
N ALA A 69 -10.32 4.47 4.37
CA ALA A 69 -8.93 4.17 4.03
C ALA A 69 -8.42 5.19 3.01
N GLU A 70 -7.25 5.76 3.27
CA GLU A 70 -6.53 6.58 2.30
C GLU A 70 -5.38 5.75 1.74
N ILE A 71 -5.29 5.72 0.41
CA ILE A 71 -4.26 4.95 -0.30
C ILE A 71 -3.46 5.89 -1.17
N GLN A 72 -2.15 5.85 -1.03
CA GLN A 72 -1.22 6.53 -1.92
C GLN A 72 -0.33 5.48 -2.58
N ILE A 73 -0.06 5.65 -3.85
CA ILE A 73 0.71 4.69 -4.63
C ILE A 73 1.90 5.38 -5.28
N GLY A 74 3.09 4.84 -5.05
CA GLY A 74 4.29 5.16 -5.81
C GLY A 74 4.52 4.06 -6.83
N CYS A 75 4.20 4.32 -8.10
CA CYS A 75 4.37 3.34 -9.17
C CYS A 75 5.47 3.79 -10.12
N PHE A 76 6.47 2.94 -10.34
CA PHE A 76 7.66 3.25 -11.13
C PHE A 76 7.84 2.24 -12.27
N SER A 77 6.73 1.91 -12.94
CA SER A 77 6.66 1.00 -14.08
C SER A 77 6.05 1.75 -15.28
N SER A 78 5.61 1.03 -16.30
CA SER A 78 4.94 1.62 -17.45
C SER A 78 3.60 2.25 -17.07
N ALA A 79 3.11 3.19 -17.86
CA ALA A 79 1.80 3.81 -17.63
C ALA A 79 0.68 2.75 -17.57
N ALA A 80 0.72 1.74 -18.43
CA ALA A 80 -0.28 0.67 -18.45
C ALA A 80 -0.21 -0.18 -17.16
N ASN A 81 0.99 -0.52 -16.71
CA ASN A 81 1.16 -1.29 -15.48
C ASN A 81 0.75 -0.48 -14.25
N CYS A 82 1.05 0.80 -14.24
CA CYS A 82 0.65 1.69 -13.13
C CYS A 82 -0.87 1.87 -13.10
N ALA A 83 -1.54 1.98 -14.25
CA ALA A 83 -3.00 2.05 -14.31
C ALA A 83 -3.64 0.76 -13.77
N ALA A 84 -3.08 -0.40 -14.12
CA ALA A 84 -3.56 -1.69 -13.61
C ALA A 84 -3.37 -1.80 -12.10
N LEU A 85 -2.23 -1.34 -11.57
CA LEU A 85 -1.97 -1.32 -10.14
C LEU A 85 -2.96 -0.42 -9.41
N ASN A 86 -3.24 0.77 -9.95
CA ASN A 86 -4.21 1.69 -9.37
C ASN A 86 -5.60 1.04 -9.27
N ARG A 87 -6.05 0.33 -10.31
CA ARG A 87 -7.33 -0.39 -10.29
C ARG A 87 -7.34 -1.50 -9.23
N GLU A 88 -6.23 -2.22 -9.08
CA GLU A 88 -6.09 -3.26 -8.05
C GLU A 88 -6.28 -2.67 -6.64
N PHE A 89 -5.67 -1.53 -6.36
CA PHE A 89 -5.78 -0.89 -5.04
C PHE A 89 -7.10 -0.16 -4.85
N GLU A 90 -7.75 0.33 -5.89
CA GLU A 90 -9.12 0.85 -5.79
C GLU A 90 -10.08 -0.26 -5.34
N ALA A 91 -9.95 -1.46 -5.90
CA ALA A 91 -10.75 -2.61 -5.50
C ALA A 91 -10.47 -3.01 -4.04
N ARG A 92 -9.20 -2.99 -3.62
CA ARG A 92 -8.83 -3.25 -2.21
C ARG A 92 -9.42 -2.21 -1.28
N GLY A 93 -9.33 -0.94 -1.64
CA GLY A 93 -9.89 0.15 -0.84
C GLY A 93 -11.39 0.00 -0.65
N ALA A 94 -12.10 -0.42 -1.69
CA ALA A 94 -13.53 -0.69 -1.61
C ALA A 94 -13.83 -1.86 -0.65
N GLN A 95 -13.04 -2.92 -0.70
CA GLN A 95 -13.19 -4.06 0.22
C GLN A 95 -12.94 -3.66 1.67
N VAL A 96 -11.90 -2.87 1.92
CA VAL A 96 -11.59 -2.36 3.26
C VAL A 96 -12.74 -1.50 3.79
N ARG A 97 -13.27 -0.60 2.97
CA ARG A 97 -14.41 0.25 3.36
C ARG A 97 -15.65 -0.57 3.68
N GLN A 98 -15.92 -1.62 2.92
CA GLN A 98 -17.05 -2.52 3.19
C GLN A 98 -16.85 -3.28 4.51
N ALA A 99 -15.63 -3.75 4.79
CA ALA A 99 -15.32 -4.45 6.02
C ALA A 99 -15.44 -3.54 7.26
N LEU A 100 -15.19 -2.24 7.11
CA LEU A 100 -15.27 -1.25 8.18
C LEU A 100 -16.65 -0.61 8.32
N ALA A 101 -17.55 -0.82 7.35
CA ALA A 101 -18.89 -0.24 7.39
C ALA A 101 -19.72 -0.87 8.51
N PRO A 102 -20.54 -0.08 9.21
CA PRO A 102 -21.45 -0.65 10.21
C PRO A 102 -22.50 -1.55 9.53
N HIS A 103 -22.82 -2.64 10.19
CA HIS A 103 -23.82 -3.61 9.73
C HIS A 103 -25.18 -3.35 10.33
#